data_8d3fc7c6917d985863ea7bccf2201415
#
_entry.id   8d3fc7c6917d985863ea7bccf2201415
#
_cell.length_a   1.000
_cell.length_b   1.000
_cell.length_c   1.000
_cell.angle_alpha   90.00
_cell.angle_beta   90.00
_cell.angle_gamma   90.00
#
_symmetry.space_group_name_H-M   'P 1'
#
loop_
_entity.id
_entity.type
_entity.pdbx_description
1 polymer ?
#
loop_
_entity_poly.entity_id
_entity_poly.type
_entity_poly.pdbx_seq_one_letter_code
_entity_poly.pdbx_strand_id
1 'polypeptide(L)'
;MRVIYFFLVFIFAIFMPQAQALDLGETLKDVVKGSTAGNTTGNQSKASSTSSTGSEGKKTFNWKSPSPQEEIQIGREITGNLLGASALVKDAALQKYVNQVGRWVANQSERADLPWHFGVIESEDINAFAAPGGYVIITKGLYRKLENEAQLAGVLSHEIAHVVRSHHLKILQKSQLLDLGAGLLGKQIGKDNQVIQKVIGSGAEICARSLDKSAEFEADRMGVSLTTRAGYEPYGLPEVLQAIGQTGKNESSVALLFKTHPHPDDRLLKLDEAIGNRLDNVKGGKTLSNRFYKLKN
;
A
#
# COMPACT_ATOMS: atom_id res chain seq x y z
N MET A 1 59.94 -9.86 10.78
CA MET A 1 59.39 -8.51 10.62
C MET A 1 57.89 -8.64 10.68
N ARG A 2 57.29 -8.21 11.82
CA ARG A 2 55.84 -8.21 12.03
C ARG A 2 55.36 -6.77 11.78
N VAL A 3 54.50 -6.60 10.76
CA VAL A 3 53.84 -5.31 10.49
C VAL A 3 52.51 -5.33 11.20
N ILE A 4 52.37 -4.42 12.17
CA ILE A 4 51.14 -4.18 12.93
C ILE A 4 50.35 -3.13 12.17
N TYR A 5 49.14 -3.47 11.68
CA TYR A 5 48.18 -2.51 11.12
C TYR A 5 47.32 -1.93 12.25
N PHE A 6 47.46 -0.64 12.50
CA PHE A 6 46.60 0.17 13.35
C PHE A 6 45.32 0.48 12.57
N PHE A 7 44.16 0.01 13.03
CA PHE A 7 42.85 0.45 12.56
C PHE A 7 42.49 1.73 13.30
N LEU A 8 42.46 2.85 12.57
CA LEU A 8 41.94 4.13 13.05
C LEU A 8 40.43 4.11 12.82
N VAL A 9 39.62 3.99 13.89
CA VAL A 9 38.17 4.15 13.87
C VAL A 9 37.85 5.63 13.88
N PHE A 10 37.43 6.19 12.75
CA PHE A 10 36.84 7.51 12.68
C PHE A 10 35.38 7.44 13.08
N ILE A 11 35.06 7.92 14.29
CA ILE A 11 33.68 8.17 14.74
C ILE A 11 33.24 9.50 14.11
N PHE A 12 32.45 9.43 13.04
CA PHE A 12 31.74 10.59 12.53
C PHE A 12 30.44 10.77 13.33
N ALA A 13 30.45 11.68 14.29
CA ALA A 13 29.24 12.16 14.93
C ALA A 13 28.45 13.01 13.92
N ILE A 14 27.42 12.44 13.32
CA ILE A 14 26.48 13.18 12.48
C ILE A 14 25.55 13.97 13.41
N PHE A 15 25.75 15.27 13.44
CA PHE A 15 24.84 16.23 14.05
C PHE A 15 23.55 16.26 13.21
N MET A 16 22.50 15.60 13.67
CA MET A 16 21.16 15.77 13.09
C MET A 16 20.53 17.04 13.69
N PRO A 17 20.07 18.00 12.87
CA PRO A 17 19.22 19.05 13.39
C PRO A 17 17.88 18.43 13.84
N GLN A 18 17.51 18.72 15.09
CA GLN A 18 16.16 18.39 15.60
C GLN A 18 15.13 19.12 14.73
N ALA A 19 14.38 18.34 13.94
CA ALA A 19 13.16 18.81 13.31
C ALA A 19 12.14 19.07 14.44
N GLN A 20 11.80 20.34 14.67
CA GLN A 20 10.69 20.72 15.53
C GLN A 20 9.42 20.11 14.97
N ALA A 21 8.79 19.25 15.77
CA ALA A 21 7.46 18.73 15.46
C ALA A 21 6.50 19.93 15.42
N LEU A 22 6.00 20.26 14.24
CA LEU A 22 4.89 21.19 14.05
C LEU A 22 3.65 20.56 14.70
N ASP A 23 3.17 21.22 15.74
CA ASP A 23 1.91 20.83 16.41
C ASP A 23 0.73 21.14 15.49
N LEU A 24 0.27 20.12 14.79
CA LEU A 24 -0.91 20.16 13.92
C LEU A 24 -2.22 20.40 14.71
N GLY A 25 -2.17 20.33 16.04
CA GLY A 25 -3.34 20.56 16.90
C GLY A 25 -3.75 22.03 17.00
N GLU A 26 -2.82 22.98 16.91
CA GLU A 26 -3.16 24.41 16.93
C GLU A 26 -3.66 24.93 15.59
N THR A 27 -3.10 24.46 14.49
CA THR A 27 -3.50 24.90 13.14
C THR A 27 -4.95 24.52 12.80
N LEU A 28 -5.46 23.43 13.37
CA LEU A 28 -6.86 23.01 13.19
C LEU A 28 -7.85 23.81 14.06
N LYS A 29 -7.41 24.39 15.17
CA LYS A 29 -8.27 25.24 16.02
C LYS A 29 -8.59 26.59 15.38
N ASP A 30 -7.67 27.13 14.60
CA ASP A 30 -7.86 28.43 13.94
C ASP A 30 -8.76 28.32 12.70
N VAL A 31 -8.79 27.17 12.01
CA VAL A 31 -9.69 26.93 10.88
C VAL A 31 -11.15 26.78 11.35
N VAL A 32 -11.38 26.22 12.54
CA VAL A 32 -12.74 26.05 13.11
C VAL A 32 -13.28 27.36 13.68
N LYS A 33 -12.43 28.27 14.15
CA LYS A 33 -12.87 29.60 14.67
C LYS A 33 -13.24 30.62 13.59
N GLY A 34 -12.79 30.43 12.36
CA GLY A 34 -13.07 31.34 11.24
C GLY A 34 -14.43 31.18 10.57
N SER A 35 -15.25 30.19 10.95
CA SER A 35 -16.54 29.90 10.30
C SER A 35 -17.79 30.33 11.11
N THR A 36 -17.63 31.04 12.21
CA THR A 36 -18.76 31.52 13.01
C THR A 36 -18.76 33.04 13.22
N ALA A 37 -18.99 33.80 12.16
CA ALA A 37 -19.36 35.19 12.27
C ALA A 37 -20.23 35.66 11.07
N GLY A 38 -21.50 35.86 11.32
CA GLY A 38 -22.45 36.59 10.47
C GLY A 38 -23.65 35.74 10.00
N ASN A 39 -24.84 35.88 10.49
CA ASN A 39 -25.69 37.03 10.67
C ASN A 39 -27.02 36.62 11.37
N THR A 40 -27.46 37.42 12.31
CA THR A 40 -28.75 37.41 12.99
C THR A 40 -29.86 37.90 12.08
N THR A 41 -30.98 37.21 12.00
CA THR A 41 -32.34 37.82 12.15
C THR A 41 -33.39 36.72 12.31
N GLY A 42 -34.29 36.93 13.26
CA GLY A 42 -35.18 35.98 13.89
C GLY A 42 -36.34 35.47 13.05
N ASN A 43 -36.82 34.32 13.47
CA ASN A 43 -38.26 34.13 13.68
C ASN A 43 -38.50 32.93 14.62
N GLN A 44 -39.32 33.18 15.64
CA GLN A 44 -39.74 32.17 16.61
C GLN A 44 -40.81 31.27 15.98
N SER A 45 -40.63 29.97 16.04
CA SER A 45 -41.76 29.04 16.12
C SER A 45 -41.34 27.81 16.94
N LYS A 46 -42.09 27.64 18.04
CA LYS A 46 -42.07 26.54 18.98
C LYS A 46 -42.28 25.20 18.24
N ALA A 47 -41.35 24.26 18.35
CA ALA A 47 -41.65 22.88 18.13
C ALA A 47 -40.93 22.06 19.21
N SER A 48 -41.66 21.16 19.81
CA SER A 48 -41.38 20.31 20.96
C SER A 48 -40.09 19.48 20.80
N SER A 49 -39.19 19.57 21.78
CA SER A 49 -38.03 18.76 21.97
C SER A 49 -38.42 17.36 22.47
N THR A 50 -38.36 16.36 21.61
CA THR A 50 -38.24 14.97 22.03
C THR A 50 -36.76 14.62 22.04
N SER A 51 -36.16 14.67 23.21
CA SER A 51 -34.77 14.20 23.42
C SER A 51 -34.71 12.69 23.34
N SER A 52 -34.34 12.16 22.18
CA SER A 52 -33.83 10.82 22.07
C SER A 52 -32.32 10.84 22.37
N THR A 53 -31.97 10.61 23.63
CA THR A 53 -30.62 10.28 24.05
C THR A 53 -30.27 8.91 23.44
N GLY A 54 -29.86 8.88 22.19
CA GLY A 54 -29.16 7.74 21.60
C GLY A 54 -27.74 7.69 22.19
N SER A 55 -27.52 6.78 23.11
CA SER A 55 -26.21 6.35 23.55
C SER A 55 -25.48 5.85 22.31
N GLU A 56 -24.63 6.71 21.70
CA GLU A 56 -23.62 6.25 20.76
C GLU A 56 -22.63 5.37 21.54
N GLY A 57 -22.93 4.07 21.59
CA GLY A 57 -22.00 3.07 22.09
C GLY A 57 -20.71 3.21 21.28
N LYS A 58 -19.59 3.50 21.94
CA LYS A 58 -18.25 3.45 21.36
C LYS A 58 -18.10 2.13 20.62
N LYS A 59 -18.19 2.14 19.30
CA LYS A 59 -17.90 0.97 18.47
C LYS A 59 -16.43 0.63 18.68
N THR A 60 -16.17 -0.44 19.44
CA THR A 60 -14.83 -1.00 19.57
C THR A 60 -14.42 -1.60 18.23
N PHE A 61 -13.23 -1.27 17.77
CA PHE A 61 -12.68 -1.79 16.53
C PHE A 61 -12.53 -3.32 16.60
N ASN A 62 -13.12 -4.03 15.63
CA ASN A 62 -13.08 -5.48 15.60
C ASN A 62 -11.91 -6.00 14.75
N TRP A 63 -10.74 -6.16 15.35
CA TRP A 63 -9.55 -6.70 14.68
C TRP A 63 -9.71 -8.11 14.11
N LYS A 64 -10.61 -8.91 14.66
CA LYS A 64 -10.84 -10.27 14.15
C LYS A 64 -11.61 -10.27 12.84
N SER A 65 -12.50 -9.31 12.64
CA SER A 65 -13.32 -9.18 11.44
C SER A 65 -13.67 -7.70 11.25
N PRO A 66 -12.74 -6.89 10.74
CA PRO A 66 -13.02 -5.49 10.48
C PRO A 66 -14.09 -5.35 9.40
N SER A 67 -14.96 -4.36 9.57
CA SER A 67 -15.92 -3.98 8.55
C SER A 67 -15.18 -3.38 7.33
N PRO A 68 -15.81 -3.34 6.15
CA PRO A 68 -15.21 -2.70 4.98
C PRO A 68 -14.78 -1.25 5.23
N GLN A 69 -15.53 -0.50 6.03
CA GLN A 69 -15.21 0.89 6.39
C GLN A 69 -13.96 0.97 7.28
N GLU A 70 -13.82 0.06 8.24
CA GLU A 70 -12.63 -0.03 9.09
C GLU A 70 -11.40 -0.45 8.27
N GLU A 71 -11.56 -1.37 7.33
CA GLU A 71 -10.48 -1.76 6.42
C GLU A 71 -10.00 -0.57 5.57
N ILE A 72 -10.93 0.20 5.00
CA ILE A 72 -10.64 1.42 4.23
C ILE A 72 -9.92 2.46 5.10
N GLN A 73 -10.35 2.64 6.35
CA GLN A 73 -9.69 3.56 7.27
C GLN A 73 -8.25 3.14 7.56
N ILE A 74 -8.01 1.87 7.88
CA ILE A 74 -6.66 1.32 8.09
C ILE A 74 -5.78 1.63 6.87
N GLY A 75 -6.24 1.28 5.68
CA GLY A 75 -5.47 1.48 4.46
C GLY A 75 -5.17 2.94 4.17
N ARG A 76 -6.13 3.84 4.41
CA ARG A 76 -5.94 5.29 4.27
C ARG A 76 -4.83 5.81 5.18
N GLU A 77 -4.80 5.37 6.42
CA GLU A 77 -3.81 5.84 7.40
C GLU A 77 -2.42 5.26 7.09
N ILE A 78 -2.32 3.98 6.72
CA ILE A 78 -1.07 3.35 6.26
C ILE A 78 -0.52 4.10 5.03
N THR A 79 -1.38 4.33 4.04
CA THR A 79 -0.99 5.04 2.81
C THR A 79 -0.64 6.49 3.10
N GLY A 80 -1.35 7.16 4.01
CA GLY A 80 -1.02 8.50 4.47
C GLY A 80 0.38 8.61 5.06
N ASN A 81 0.77 7.66 5.90
CA ASN A 81 2.13 7.58 6.45
C ASN A 81 3.19 7.35 5.36
N LEU A 82 2.90 6.48 4.40
CA LEU A 82 3.79 6.25 3.26
C LEU A 82 3.97 7.51 2.42
N LEU A 83 2.87 8.23 2.14
CA LEU A 83 2.89 9.50 1.39
C LEU A 83 3.53 10.64 2.18
N GLY A 84 3.54 10.58 3.51
CA GLY A 84 4.30 11.49 4.36
C GLY A 84 5.81 11.29 4.24
N ALA A 85 6.26 10.06 3.98
CA ALA A 85 7.65 9.72 3.75
C ALA A 85 8.11 9.96 2.31
N SER A 86 7.22 9.75 1.32
CA SER A 86 7.53 9.92 -0.10
C SER A 86 6.30 10.47 -0.84
N ALA A 87 6.41 11.68 -1.37
CA ALA A 87 5.30 12.36 -2.03
C ALA A 87 4.92 11.69 -3.36
N LEU A 88 3.69 11.93 -3.82
CA LEU A 88 3.28 11.55 -5.17
C LEU A 88 4.12 12.29 -6.22
N VAL A 89 4.48 11.60 -7.30
CA VAL A 89 5.09 12.23 -8.49
C VAL A 89 4.18 13.36 -8.97
N LYS A 90 4.74 14.55 -9.13
CA LYS A 90 4.01 15.77 -9.54
C LYS A 90 3.70 15.78 -11.05
N ASP A 91 3.06 14.71 -11.51
CA ASP A 91 2.56 14.54 -12.87
C ASP A 91 1.11 14.04 -12.80
N ALA A 92 0.16 14.97 -12.91
CA ALA A 92 -1.27 14.66 -12.81
C ALA A 92 -1.75 13.72 -13.92
N ALA A 93 -1.14 13.75 -15.10
CA ALA A 93 -1.49 12.85 -16.20
C ALA A 93 -1.03 11.42 -15.91
N LEU A 94 0.17 11.24 -15.34
CA LEU A 94 0.65 9.95 -14.86
C LEU A 94 -0.27 9.37 -13.78
N GLN A 95 -0.58 10.17 -12.75
CA GLN A 95 -1.44 9.71 -11.65
C GLN A 95 -2.82 9.28 -12.16
N LYS A 96 -3.41 10.08 -13.05
CA LYS A 96 -4.70 9.74 -13.69
C LYS A 96 -4.59 8.46 -14.49
N TYR A 97 -3.54 8.31 -15.31
CA TYR A 97 -3.32 7.14 -16.15
C TYR A 97 -3.19 5.86 -15.30
N VAL A 98 -2.35 5.85 -14.29
CA VAL A 98 -2.16 4.69 -13.40
C VAL A 98 -3.45 4.35 -12.65
N ASN A 99 -4.21 5.35 -12.18
CA ASN A 99 -5.53 5.13 -11.59
C ASN A 99 -6.52 4.50 -12.59
N GLN A 100 -6.52 4.91 -13.84
CA GLN A 100 -7.41 4.34 -14.86
C GLN A 100 -7.08 2.87 -15.15
N VAL A 101 -5.79 2.55 -15.35
CA VAL A 101 -5.35 1.17 -15.58
C VAL A 101 -5.66 0.30 -14.35
N GLY A 102 -5.31 0.77 -13.15
CA GLY A 102 -5.53 0.02 -11.92
C GLY A 102 -7.01 -0.25 -11.64
N ARG A 103 -7.89 0.74 -11.80
CA ARG A 103 -9.34 0.56 -11.64
C ARG A 103 -9.93 -0.37 -12.69
N TRP A 104 -9.45 -0.32 -13.92
CA TRP A 104 -9.87 -1.23 -14.97
C TRP A 104 -9.58 -2.69 -14.61
N VAL A 105 -8.37 -2.95 -14.09
CA VAL A 105 -7.99 -4.28 -13.60
C VAL A 105 -8.77 -4.67 -12.35
N ALA A 106 -8.88 -3.77 -11.36
CA ALA A 106 -9.58 -4.03 -10.11
C ALA A 106 -11.06 -4.40 -10.32
N ASN A 107 -11.70 -3.85 -11.35
CA ASN A 107 -13.07 -4.19 -11.75
C ASN A 107 -13.22 -5.65 -12.21
N GLN A 108 -12.13 -6.37 -12.48
CA GLN A 108 -12.14 -7.79 -12.81
C GLN A 108 -12.02 -8.69 -11.57
N SER A 109 -11.88 -8.10 -10.39
CA SER A 109 -11.73 -8.82 -9.11
C SER A 109 -13.06 -9.02 -8.38
N GLU A 110 -13.06 -9.90 -7.37
CA GLU A 110 -14.19 -10.14 -6.49
C GLU A 110 -14.50 -8.96 -5.54
N ARG A 111 -13.62 -7.94 -5.51
CA ARG A 111 -13.76 -6.73 -4.68
C ARG A 111 -13.75 -5.45 -5.52
N ALA A 112 -14.45 -5.46 -6.66
CA ALA A 112 -14.60 -4.31 -7.55
C ALA A 112 -15.28 -3.10 -6.87
N ASP A 113 -16.06 -3.34 -5.82
CA ASP A 113 -16.80 -2.36 -5.02
C ASP A 113 -15.92 -1.50 -4.09
N LEU A 114 -14.67 -1.90 -3.84
CA LEU A 114 -13.75 -1.09 -3.04
C LEU A 114 -13.44 0.27 -3.69
N PRO A 115 -13.22 1.31 -2.88
CA PRO A 115 -12.81 2.63 -3.38
C PRO A 115 -11.32 2.62 -3.81
N TRP A 116 -11.02 1.92 -4.88
CA TRP A 116 -9.66 1.73 -5.35
C TRP A 116 -8.93 3.03 -5.65
N HIS A 117 -7.73 3.16 -5.13
CA HIS A 117 -6.82 4.29 -5.31
C HIS A 117 -5.43 3.78 -5.71
N PHE A 118 -4.91 4.34 -6.78
CA PHE A 118 -3.58 4.00 -7.30
C PHE A 118 -2.73 5.26 -7.41
N GLY A 119 -1.43 5.14 -7.12
CA GLY A 119 -0.52 6.26 -7.21
C GLY A 119 0.92 5.87 -7.48
N VAL A 120 1.70 6.82 -8.00
CA VAL A 120 3.15 6.70 -8.19
C VAL A 120 3.84 7.70 -7.26
N ILE A 121 4.78 7.22 -6.43
CA ILE A 121 5.54 8.05 -5.48
C ILE A 121 6.96 8.34 -5.98
N GLU A 122 7.52 9.47 -5.49
CA GLU A 122 8.88 9.89 -5.75
C GLU A 122 9.88 9.03 -4.96
N SER A 123 10.15 7.82 -5.45
CA SER A 123 11.20 6.94 -4.97
C SER A 123 11.88 6.27 -6.16
N GLU A 124 13.18 6.21 -6.15
CA GLU A 124 13.97 5.52 -7.18
C GLU A 124 14.13 4.02 -6.87
N ASP A 125 13.66 3.55 -5.71
CA ASP A 125 13.59 2.12 -5.42
C ASP A 125 12.66 1.42 -6.42
N ILE A 126 12.92 0.15 -6.69
CA ILE A 126 12.04 -0.69 -7.50
C ILE A 126 11.11 -1.42 -6.53
N ASN A 127 9.90 -0.93 -6.35
CA ASN A 127 8.93 -1.55 -5.44
C ASN A 127 7.48 -1.15 -5.72
N ALA A 128 6.54 -1.94 -5.17
CA ALA A 128 5.13 -1.64 -5.10
C ALA A 128 4.59 -1.99 -3.71
N PHE A 129 3.45 -1.43 -3.34
CA PHE A 129 2.82 -1.63 -2.03
C PHE A 129 1.32 -1.68 -2.16
N ALA A 130 0.70 -2.64 -1.50
CA ALA A 130 -0.73 -2.70 -1.31
C ALA A 130 -1.08 -2.43 0.16
N ALA A 131 -2.12 -1.62 0.40
CA ALA A 131 -2.69 -1.46 1.73
C ALA A 131 -4.16 -1.87 1.73
N PRO A 132 -4.72 -2.33 2.86
CA PRO A 132 -6.11 -2.73 2.97
C PRO A 132 -7.08 -1.68 2.42
N GLY A 133 -8.27 -2.08 2.00
CA GLY A 133 -9.31 -1.14 1.57
C GLY A 133 -9.13 -0.53 0.17
N GLY A 134 -8.19 -1.07 -0.65
CA GLY A 134 -8.07 -0.70 -2.06
C GLY A 134 -7.00 0.34 -2.39
N TYR A 135 -5.97 0.48 -1.58
CA TYR A 135 -4.86 1.40 -1.85
C TYR A 135 -3.65 0.66 -2.42
N VAL A 136 -3.15 1.11 -3.57
CA VAL A 136 -1.99 0.53 -4.27
C VAL A 136 -1.06 1.65 -4.71
N ILE A 137 0.20 1.55 -4.31
CA ILE A 137 1.24 2.54 -4.61
C ILE A 137 2.40 1.83 -5.31
N ILE A 138 2.89 2.41 -6.39
CA ILE A 138 4.12 1.98 -7.05
C ILE A 138 5.16 3.09 -6.99
N THR A 139 6.42 2.71 -6.96
CA THR A 139 7.53 3.67 -6.98
C THR A 139 7.83 4.14 -8.41
N LYS A 140 8.37 5.32 -8.54
CA LYS A 140 8.84 5.88 -9.82
C LYS A 140 9.94 5.01 -10.44
N GLY A 141 10.82 4.44 -9.59
CA GLY A 141 11.87 3.52 -10.03
C GLY A 141 11.29 2.25 -10.68
N LEU A 142 10.27 1.64 -10.08
CA LEU A 142 9.58 0.50 -10.70
C LEU A 142 8.86 0.93 -11.99
N TYR A 143 8.11 2.04 -11.95
CA TYR A 143 7.39 2.53 -13.12
C TYR A 143 8.29 2.74 -14.34
N ARG A 144 9.51 3.27 -14.13
CA ARG A 144 10.52 3.47 -15.20
C ARG A 144 11.07 2.18 -15.81
N LYS A 145 10.96 1.06 -15.09
CA LYS A 145 11.37 -0.27 -15.61
C LYS A 145 10.33 -0.87 -16.53
N LEU A 146 9.09 -0.37 -16.50
CA LEU A 146 7.99 -0.90 -17.32
C LEU A 146 8.08 -0.36 -18.76
N GLU A 147 7.79 -1.21 -19.71
CA GLU A 147 7.90 -0.91 -21.14
C GLU A 147 6.55 -0.73 -21.83
N ASN A 148 5.48 -1.31 -21.24
CA ASN A 148 4.15 -1.32 -21.83
C ASN A 148 3.06 -1.37 -20.75
N GLU A 149 1.79 -1.16 -21.18
CA GLU A 149 0.65 -1.13 -20.26
C GLU A 149 0.31 -2.50 -19.67
N ALA A 150 0.60 -3.61 -20.38
CA ALA A 150 0.37 -4.96 -19.85
C ALA A 150 1.31 -5.26 -18.67
N GLN A 151 2.56 -4.79 -18.70
CA GLN A 151 3.48 -4.88 -17.58
C GLN A 151 2.98 -4.07 -16.38
N LEU A 152 2.51 -2.84 -16.60
CA LEU A 152 1.87 -2.04 -15.54
C LEU A 152 0.64 -2.76 -14.98
N ALA A 153 -0.23 -3.26 -15.85
CA ALA A 153 -1.42 -4.01 -15.43
C ALA A 153 -1.04 -5.27 -14.63
N GLY A 154 0.01 -5.97 -15.02
CA GLY A 154 0.54 -7.14 -14.32
C GLY A 154 1.00 -6.83 -12.89
N VAL A 155 1.82 -5.77 -12.71
CA VAL A 155 2.25 -5.31 -11.39
C VAL A 155 1.04 -4.89 -10.53
N LEU A 156 0.15 -4.06 -11.08
CA LEU A 156 -1.05 -3.62 -10.36
C LEU A 156 -1.97 -4.79 -10.00
N SER A 157 -2.09 -5.79 -10.87
CA SER A 157 -2.87 -7.02 -10.63
C SER A 157 -2.34 -7.82 -9.45
N HIS A 158 -1.02 -7.91 -9.30
CA HIS A 158 -0.37 -8.56 -8.15
C HIS A 158 -0.72 -7.83 -6.85
N GLU A 159 -0.60 -6.51 -6.82
CA GLU A 159 -0.96 -5.70 -5.65
C GLU A 159 -2.47 -5.76 -5.34
N ILE A 160 -3.32 -5.72 -6.37
CA ILE A 160 -4.77 -5.91 -6.23
C ILE A 160 -5.06 -7.28 -5.61
N ALA A 161 -4.35 -8.33 -6.00
CA ALA A 161 -4.53 -9.66 -5.42
C ALA A 161 -4.22 -9.67 -3.91
N HIS A 162 -3.20 -8.96 -3.45
CA HIS A 162 -2.91 -8.81 -2.02
C HIS A 162 -4.06 -8.18 -1.25
N VAL A 163 -4.71 -7.15 -1.81
CA VAL A 163 -5.88 -6.52 -1.18
C VAL A 163 -7.08 -7.46 -1.19
N VAL A 164 -7.38 -8.07 -2.34
CA VAL A 164 -8.53 -8.99 -2.50
C VAL A 164 -8.43 -10.18 -1.55
N ARG A 165 -7.24 -10.75 -1.38
CA ARG A 165 -6.96 -11.88 -0.46
C ARG A 165 -6.70 -11.43 0.98
N SER A 166 -6.72 -10.12 1.23
CA SER A 166 -6.51 -9.52 2.56
C SER A 166 -5.18 -9.93 3.20
N HIS A 167 -4.10 -10.10 2.41
CA HIS A 167 -2.82 -10.62 2.91
C HIS A 167 -2.23 -9.71 4.00
N HIS A 168 -2.14 -8.40 3.75
CA HIS A 168 -1.64 -7.44 4.73
C HIS A 168 -2.56 -7.30 5.94
N LEU A 169 -3.88 -7.35 5.74
CA LEU A 169 -4.85 -7.29 6.83
C LEU A 169 -4.68 -8.49 7.79
N LYS A 170 -4.44 -9.69 7.26
CA LYS A 170 -4.18 -10.90 8.08
C LYS A 170 -2.91 -10.76 8.93
N ILE A 171 -1.84 -10.14 8.40
CA ILE A 171 -0.62 -9.85 9.16
C ILE A 171 -0.90 -8.85 10.28
N LEU A 172 -1.64 -7.78 9.99
CA LEU A 172 -2.08 -6.80 11.00
C LEU A 172 -2.88 -7.47 12.11
N GLN A 173 -3.84 -8.31 11.76
CA GLN A 173 -4.63 -9.07 12.71
C GLN A 173 -3.77 -9.99 13.59
N LYS A 174 -2.82 -10.71 12.97
CA LYS A 174 -1.91 -11.60 13.70
C LYS A 174 -1.00 -10.84 14.66
N SER A 175 -0.46 -9.70 14.26
CA SER A 175 0.40 -8.87 15.13
C SER A 175 -0.38 -8.30 16.31
N GLN A 176 -1.64 -7.87 16.11
CA GLN A 176 -2.50 -7.39 17.18
C GLN A 176 -2.85 -8.49 18.18
N LEU A 177 -3.14 -9.70 17.72
CA LEU A 177 -3.40 -10.83 18.60
C LEU A 177 -2.18 -11.19 19.46
N LEU A 178 -0.97 -11.07 18.92
CA LEU A 178 0.27 -11.29 19.68
C LEU A 178 0.50 -10.17 20.72
N ASP A 179 0.26 -8.92 20.38
CA ASP A 179 0.38 -7.78 21.31
C ASP A 179 -0.69 -7.86 22.43
N LEU A 180 -1.91 -8.26 22.12
CA LEU A 180 -2.96 -8.51 23.11
C LEU A 180 -2.61 -9.70 24.03
N GLY A 181 -2.03 -10.77 23.48
CA GLY A 181 -1.57 -11.93 24.25
C GLY A 181 -0.43 -11.59 25.21
N ALA A 182 0.52 -10.75 24.78
CA ALA A 182 1.59 -10.24 25.64
C ALA A 182 1.07 -9.23 26.69
N GLY A 183 0.04 -8.46 26.35
CA GLY A 183 -0.58 -7.47 27.26
C GLY A 183 -1.46 -8.05 28.35
N LEU A 184 -1.95 -9.28 28.19
CA LEU A 184 -2.72 -9.98 29.24
C LEU A 184 -1.87 -10.35 30.47
N LEU A 185 -0.53 -10.30 30.35
CA LEU A 185 0.40 -10.48 31.47
C LEU A 185 0.76 -9.17 32.19
N GLY A 186 0.29 -8.02 31.74
CA GLY A 186 0.58 -6.72 32.34
C GLY A 186 -0.40 -5.61 31.98
N LYS A 187 -1.38 -5.35 32.84
CA LYS A 187 -2.24 -4.16 32.99
C LYS A 187 -3.27 -3.86 31.88
N GLN A 188 -4.52 -3.69 32.35
CA GLN A 188 -5.69 -3.12 31.67
C GLN A 188 -5.36 -2.11 30.57
N ILE A 189 -5.64 -2.48 29.34
CA ILE A 189 -5.57 -1.59 28.19
C ILE A 189 -6.90 -0.88 28.05
N GLY A 190 -6.97 0.28 28.67
CA GLY A 190 -8.02 1.26 28.37
C GLY A 190 -7.46 2.31 27.43
N LYS A 191 -7.71 2.15 26.13
CA LYS A 191 -7.78 3.21 25.11
C LYS A 191 -7.57 2.60 23.72
N ASP A 192 -8.66 2.18 23.11
CA ASP A 192 -8.72 1.62 21.74
C ASP A 192 -7.99 2.49 20.68
N ASN A 193 -8.05 3.84 20.84
CA ASN A 193 -7.39 4.75 19.89
C ASN A 193 -5.84 4.71 19.93
N GLN A 194 -5.21 4.41 21.06
CA GLN A 194 -3.74 4.33 21.14
C GLN A 194 -3.20 3.05 20.51
N VAL A 195 -3.95 1.96 20.58
CA VAL A 195 -3.60 0.69 19.93
C VAL A 195 -3.69 0.86 18.42
N ILE A 196 -4.78 1.45 17.93
CA ILE A 196 -4.96 1.76 16.50
C ILE A 196 -3.82 2.67 16.03
N GLN A 197 -3.51 3.75 16.73
CA GLN A 197 -2.43 4.69 16.39
C GLN A 197 -1.05 4.00 16.37
N LYS A 198 -0.77 3.10 17.30
CA LYS A 198 0.50 2.34 17.33
C LYS A 198 0.61 1.37 16.16
N VAL A 199 -0.48 0.70 15.78
CA VAL A 199 -0.54 -0.20 14.62
C VAL A 199 -0.40 0.58 13.32
N ILE A 200 -1.03 1.72 13.23
CA ILE A 200 -0.95 2.61 12.06
C ILE A 200 0.45 3.21 11.93
N GLY A 201 1.09 3.62 13.02
CA GLY A 201 2.49 4.08 13.03
C GLY A 201 3.47 3.00 12.53
N SER A 202 3.15 1.71 12.77
CA SER A 202 3.91 0.57 12.22
C SER A 202 3.38 0.09 10.86
N GLY A 203 2.31 0.67 10.34
CA GLY A 203 1.62 0.17 9.14
C GLY A 203 2.49 0.20 7.87
N ALA A 204 3.30 1.25 7.69
CA ALA A 204 4.27 1.29 6.60
C ALA A 204 5.35 0.19 6.75
N GLU A 205 5.80 -0.09 7.98
CA GLU A 205 6.68 -1.22 8.29
C GLU A 205 6.01 -2.57 8.02
N ILE A 206 4.70 -2.69 8.27
CA ILE A 206 3.95 -3.93 8.06
C ILE A 206 3.78 -4.21 6.57
N CYS A 207 3.47 -3.19 5.77
CA CYS A 207 3.47 -3.32 4.32
C CYS A 207 4.88 -3.60 3.75
N ALA A 208 5.93 -3.23 4.49
CA ALA A 208 7.32 -3.53 4.16
C ALA A 208 7.82 -4.86 4.75
N ARG A 209 7.00 -5.60 5.51
CA ARG A 209 7.36 -6.94 5.99
C ARG A 209 7.08 -7.97 4.92
N SER A 210 8.00 -8.93 4.79
CA SER A 210 7.82 -10.08 3.91
C SER A 210 6.52 -10.80 4.23
N LEU A 211 5.68 -10.95 3.24
CA LEU A 211 4.54 -11.85 3.26
C LEU A 211 5.03 -13.31 3.25
N ASP A 212 4.16 -14.23 3.65
CA ASP A 212 4.42 -15.65 3.46
C ASP A 212 4.60 -15.95 1.96
N LYS A 213 5.57 -16.79 1.61
CA LYS A 213 5.81 -17.20 0.22
C LYS A 213 4.55 -17.72 -0.46
N SER A 214 3.67 -18.40 0.28
CA SER A 214 2.40 -18.90 -0.25
C SER A 214 1.46 -17.76 -0.68
N ALA A 215 1.41 -16.66 0.10
CA ALA A 215 0.62 -15.48 -0.23
C ALA A 215 1.14 -14.78 -1.49
N GLU A 216 2.47 -14.73 -1.66
CA GLU A 216 3.11 -14.18 -2.86
C GLU A 216 2.77 -15.00 -4.11
N PHE A 217 2.91 -16.35 -4.02
CA PHE A 217 2.56 -17.22 -5.14
C PHE A 217 1.05 -17.22 -5.46
N GLU A 218 0.18 -17.01 -4.45
CA GLU A 218 -1.24 -16.79 -4.67
C GLU A 218 -1.48 -15.47 -5.40
N ALA A 219 -0.81 -14.39 -5.00
CA ALA A 219 -0.92 -13.09 -5.64
C ALA A 219 -0.44 -13.10 -7.08
N ASP A 220 0.65 -13.82 -7.37
CA ASP A 220 1.15 -13.99 -8.74
C ASP A 220 0.13 -14.68 -9.65
N ARG A 221 -0.42 -15.82 -9.22
CA ARG A 221 -1.43 -16.56 -10.01
C ARG A 221 -2.69 -15.74 -10.23
N MET A 222 -3.16 -15.08 -9.18
CA MET A 222 -4.33 -14.21 -9.27
C MET A 222 -4.04 -12.99 -10.14
N GLY A 223 -2.83 -12.42 -10.02
CA GLY A 223 -2.38 -11.30 -10.83
C GLY A 223 -2.43 -11.60 -12.32
N VAL A 224 -1.86 -12.72 -12.76
CA VAL A 224 -1.96 -13.17 -14.17
C VAL A 224 -3.42 -13.34 -14.60
N SER A 225 -4.26 -13.94 -13.75
CA SER A 225 -5.69 -14.13 -14.06
C SER A 225 -6.43 -12.79 -14.22
N LEU A 226 -6.18 -11.80 -13.34
CA LEU A 226 -6.80 -10.47 -13.41
C LEU A 226 -6.32 -9.71 -14.65
N THR A 227 -5.02 -9.74 -14.95
CA THR A 227 -4.42 -9.14 -16.15
C THR A 227 -5.08 -9.68 -17.41
N THR A 228 -5.24 -11.00 -17.50
CA THR A 228 -5.88 -11.69 -18.61
C THR A 228 -7.36 -11.30 -18.76
N ARG A 229 -8.13 -11.30 -17.65
CA ARG A 229 -9.55 -10.87 -17.65
C ARG A 229 -9.72 -9.42 -18.06
N ALA A 230 -8.76 -8.57 -17.73
CA ALA A 230 -8.75 -7.17 -18.13
C ALA A 230 -8.41 -6.96 -19.62
N GLY A 231 -8.09 -8.05 -20.35
CA GLY A 231 -7.78 -8.05 -21.78
C GLY A 231 -6.35 -7.69 -22.13
N TYR A 232 -5.45 -7.69 -21.12
CA TYR A 232 -4.02 -7.50 -21.35
C TYR A 232 -3.31 -8.81 -21.65
N GLU A 233 -2.08 -8.68 -22.19
CA GLU A 233 -1.16 -9.80 -22.36
C GLU A 233 -0.85 -10.46 -20.99
N PRO A 234 -1.13 -11.76 -20.79
CA PRO A 234 -0.98 -12.43 -19.50
C PRO A 234 0.47 -12.49 -19.00
N TYR A 235 1.44 -12.37 -19.90
CA TYR A 235 2.86 -12.41 -19.57
C TYR A 235 3.43 -11.09 -19.04
N GLY A 236 2.62 -10.02 -18.93
CA GLY A 236 3.09 -8.73 -18.42
C GLY A 236 3.77 -8.81 -17.05
N LEU A 237 3.19 -9.53 -16.07
CA LEU A 237 3.83 -9.74 -14.77
C LEU A 237 5.07 -10.64 -14.86
N PRO A 238 5.05 -11.81 -15.51
CA PRO A 238 6.24 -12.62 -15.73
C PRO A 238 7.42 -11.86 -16.35
N GLU A 239 7.17 -11.03 -17.37
CA GLU A 239 8.21 -10.20 -18.01
C GLU A 239 8.86 -9.23 -17.02
N VAL A 240 8.05 -8.56 -16.17
CA VAL A 240 8.57 -7.66 -15.13
C VAL A 240 9.40 -8.43 -14.10
N LEU A 241 8.93 -9.60 -13.64
CA LEU A 241 9.68 -10.45 -12.73
C LEU A 241 11.02 -10.88 -13.34
N GLN A 242 11.03 -11.26 -14.61
CA GLN A 242 12.26 -11.63 -15.32
C GLN A 242 13.24 -10.45 -15.42
N ALA A 243 12.75 -9.26 -15.79
CA ALA A 243 13.57 -8.06 -15.90
C ALA A 243 14.17 -7.64 -14.53
N ILE A 244 13.38 -7.75 -13.45
CA ILE A 244 13.86 -7.46 -12.09
C ILE A 244 14.85 -8.54 -11.61
N GLY A 245 14.61 -9.81 -11.93
CA GLY A 245 15.50 -10.91 -11.56
C GLY A 245 16.91 -10.78 -12.18
N GLN A 246 17.02 -10.12 -13.33
CA GLN A 246 18.29 -9.79 -13.97
C GLN A 246 19.04 -8.61 -13.31
N THR A 247 18.35 -7.82 -12.49
CA THR A 247 18.98 -6.74 -11.72
C THR A 247 19.86 -7.34 -10.62
N GLY A 248 21.09 -6.87 -10.48
CA GLY A 248 22.03 -7.43 -9.51
C GLY A 248 21.47 -7.43 -8.08
N LYS A 249 21.57 -8.57 -7.40
CA LYS A 249 21.02 -8.72 -6.01
C LYS A 249 21.58 -7.72 -5.00
N ASN A 250 22.73 -7.14 -5.30
CA ASN A 250 23.42 -6.16 -4.46
C ASN A 250 23.08 -4.71 -4.82
N GLU A 251 22.24 -4.48 -5.82
CA GLU A 251 21.77 -3.12 -6.14
C GLU A 251 20.82 -2.61 -5.08
N SER A 252 21.12 -1.44 -4.56
CA SER A 252 20.29 -0.81 -3.51
C SER A 252 18.84 -0.59 -3.93
N SER A 253 18.61 -0.35 -5.22
CA SER A 253 17.28 -0.11 -5.78
C SER A 253 16.29 -1.28 -5.66
N VAL A 254 16.76 -2.53 -5.60
CA VAL A 254 15.93 -3.74 -5.41
C VAL A 254 15.97 -4.29 -3.99
N ALA A 255 16.78 -3.71 -3.11
CA ALA A 255 16.99 -4.25 -1.77
C ALA A 255 15.69 -4.31 -0.95
N LEU A 256 14.82 -3.32 -1.09
CA LEU A 256 13.52 -3.29 -0.41
C LEU A 256 12.58 -4.34 -0.99
N LEU A 257 12.52 -4.47 -2.31
CA LEU A 257 11.68 -5.46 -2.99
C LEU A 257 12.02 -6.89 -2.52
N PHE A 258 13.31 -7.25 -2.48
CA PHE A 258 13.73 -8.60 -2.05
C PHE A 258 13.59 -8.85 -0.54
N LYS A 259 13.37 -7.79 0.25
CA LYS A 259 12.97 -7.93 1.67
C LYS A 259 11.48 -8.18 1.84
N THR A 260 10.66 -7.67 0.93
CA THR A 260 9.19 -7.75 1.01
C THR A 260 8.62 -8.90 0.21
N HIS A 261 9.28 -9.29 -0.89
CA HIS A 261 8.85 -10.35 -1.80
C HIS A 261 9.94 -11.41 -2.00
N PRO A 262 9.59 -12.67 -2.25
CA PRO A 262 10.55 -13.70 -2.66
C PRO A 262 11.27 -13.33 -3.95
N HIS A 263 12.44 -13.94 -4.15
CA HIS A 263 13.22 -13.68 -5.36
C HIS A 263 12.40 -14.01 -6.62
N PRO A 264 12.50 -13.18 -7.70
CA PRO A 264 11.74 -13.38 -8.92
C PRO A 264 11.88 -14.79 -9.53
N ASP A 265 13.05 -15.42 -9.44
CA ASP A 265 13.26 -16.79 -9.97
C ASP A 265 12.34 -17.81 -9.30
N ASP A 266 12.18 -17.74 -7.96
CA ASP A 266 11.28 -18.64 -7.22
C ASP A 266 9.81 -18.38 -7.64
N ARG A 267 9.45 -17.12 -7.85
CA ARG A 267 8.10 -16.71 -8.27
C ARG A 267 7.79 -17.17 -9.68
N LEU A 268 8.74 -16.97 -10.62
CA LEU A 268 8.59 -17.42 -12.02
C LEU A 268 8.44 -18.92 -12.12
N LEU A 269 9.27 -19.70 -11.40
CA LEU A 269 9.17 -21.16 -11.37
C LEU A 269 7.78 -21.61 -10.87
N LYS A 270 7.30 -21.03 -9.77
CA LYS A 270 5.98 -21.39 -9.21
C LYS A 270 4.82 -20.93 -10.08
N LEU A 271 4.99 -19.82 -10.79
CA LEU A 271 3.99 -19.32 -11.72
C LEU A 271 3.91 -20.20 -12.97
N ASP A 272 5.04 -20.63 -13.52
CA ASP A 272 5.12 -21.56 -14.64
C ASP A 272 4.45 -22.90 -14.30
N GLU A 273 4.78 -23.50 -13.15
CA GLU A 273 4.11 -24.71 -12.64
C GLU A 273 2.58 -24.54 -12.53
N ALA A 274 2.14 -23.37 -12.06
CA ALA A 274 0.72 -23.10 -11.87
C ALA A 274 -0.03 -22.80 -13.18
N ILE A 275 0.61 -22.13 -14.12
CA ILE A 275 0.03 -21.80 -15.43
C ILE A 275 -0.04 -23.06 -16.31
N GLY A 276 1.08 -23.80 -16.41
CA GLY A 276 1.19 -24.93 -17.32
C GLY A 276 0.69 -24.55 -18.72
N ASN A 277 -0.25 -25.31 -19.26
CA ASN A 277 -0.85 -25.07 -20.58
C ASN A 277 -2.13 -24.21 -20.58
N ARG A 278 -2.49 -23.60 -19.43
CA ARG A 278 -3.78 -22.86 -19.30
C ARG A 278 -3.84 -21.61 -20.16
N LEU A 279 -2.71 -21.02 -20.49
CA LEU A 279 -2.61 -19.82 -21.32
C LEU A 279 -2.45 -20.12 -22.82
N ASP A 280 -2.20 -21.36 -23.24
CA ASP A 280 -1.96 -21.73 -24.66
C ASP A 280 -3.11 -21.32 -25.60
N ASN A 281 -4.33 -21.33 -25.06
CA ASN A 281 -5.54 -20.96 -25.78
C ASN A 281 -5.99 -19.51 -25.56
N VAL A 282 -5.29 -18.73 -24.75
CA VAL A 282 -5.58 -17.32 -24.52
C VAL A 282 -5.07 -16.53 -25.72
N LYS A 283 -6.00 -16.01 -26.53
CA LYS A 283 -5.67 -15.20 -27.70
C LYS A 283 -6.17 -13.77 -27.51
N GLY A 284 -5.43 -12.81 -28.06
CA GLY A 284 -5.88 -11.42 -28.15
C GLY A 284 -5.54 -10.56 -26.95
N GLY A 285 -4.66 -11.01 -26.05
CA GLY A 285 -4.05 -10.17 -25.03
C GLY A 285 -3.31 -8.98 -25.66
N LYS A 286 -3.42 -7.80 -25.04
CA LYS A 286 -2.86 -6.55 -25.59
C LYS A 286 -1.74 -6.03 -24.70
N THR A 287 -0.58 -5.74 -25.29
CA THR A 287 0.55 -5.09 -24.62
C THR A 287 0.33 -3.58 -24.45
N LEU A 288 -0.34 -2.94 -25.43
CA LEU A 288 -0.66 -1.53 -25.49
C LEU A 288 0.57 -0.60 -25.26
N SER A 289 1.70 -0.95 -25.84
CA SER A 289 2.95 -0.19 -25.73
C SER A 289 2.81 1.26 -26.20
N ASN A 290 2.00 1.50 -27.24
CA ASN A 290 1.76 2.85 -27.76
C ASN A 290 0.91 3.73 -26.85
N ARG A 291 0.16 3.13 -25.91
CA ARG A 291 -0.69 3.82 -24.94
C ARG A 291 0.02 4.02 -23.61
N PHE A 292 1.12 3.33 -23.39
CA PHE A 292 1.88 3.43 -22.14
C PHE A 292 2.40 4.85 -21.92
N TYR A 293 2.04 5.43 -20.78
CA TYR A 293 2.45 6.79 -20.43
C TYR A 293 3.93 6.83 -20.04
N LYS A 294 4.76 7.42 -20.86
CA LYS A 294 6.19 7.57 -20.56
C LYS A 294 6.43 8.82 -19.72
N LEU A 295 7.11 8.65 -18.59
CA LEU A 295 7.58 9.77 -17.79
C LEU A 295 8.51 10.65 -18.62
N LYS A 296 8.28 11.95 -18.57
CA LYS A 296 9.23 12.93 -19.10
C LYS A 296 10.44 12.99 -18.17
N ASN A 297 11.63 12.96 -18.74
CA ASN A 297 12.88 13.15 -18.01
C ASN A 297 12.98 14.58 -17.49
#